data_ae8bb65bb0a2602fea47a942f8dfe063
#
_entry.id   ae8bb65bb0a2602fea47a942f8dfe063
#
_cell.length_a   1.000
_cell.length_b   1.000
_cell.length_c   1.000
_cell.angle_alpha   90.00
_cell.angle_beta   90.00
_cell.angle_gamma   90.00
#
_symmetry.space_group_name_H-M   'P 1'
#
loop_
_entity.id
_entity.type
_entity.pdbx_description
1 polymer ?
#
loop_
_entity_poly.entity_id
_entity_poly.type
_entity_poly.pdbx_seq_one_letter_code
_entity_poly.pdbx_strand_id
1 'polypeptide(L)'
;MNQPIQTDSAIDKLAVAAVENARALIAESLPNLKRYDKASRKRFTRLFKDPKAISVTVSLTDEVMRITSAKDSVRILRKAAKDSTVAGFGLFNTFGLKLIASISRVLPKPVLFAVHTQVKLLSKGIILPAESKKLSRQIKKRAKKGIRLNINVLGEAVLGEDEANERFERVMQMMQRPEVDYVSVKLSSVASQIISLDRKGTLERVSEKLRHIYRTSIATNTFVNLDMEEFRDLRLTVDAFKLVLNEGEFKNLYAGLVLQAYLPESHEVFAELVDWSLERHKQSGGVIKIRLVKGANLAMEKAEAELHGWIAAPYQSKADVDASYSRLLDGALRPEHAKAVRIGVASHNLFHIAFALEIAKARNVID
;
A
#
# COMPACT_ATOMS: atom_id res chain seq x y z
N MET A 1 23.85 -31.73 -14.05
CA MET A 1 25.09 -31.05 -13.67
C MET A 1 24.80 -29.55 -13.64
N ASN A 2 24.55 -28.99 -12.46
CA ASN A 2 24.37 -27.55 -12.29
C ASN A 2 25.78 -26.93 -12.23
N GLN A 3 26.18 -26.23 -13.28
CA GLN A 3 27.36 -25.36 -13.19
C GLN A 3 27.04 -24.26 -12.15
N PRO A 4 27.97 -23.95 -11.22
CA PRO A 4 27.80 -22.84 -10.33
C PRO A 4 27.74 -21.57 -11.18
N ILE A 5 26.67 -20.78 -10.99
CA ILE A 5 26.54 -19.44 -11.56
C ILE A 5 27.75 -18.65 -11.04
N GLN A 6 28.65 -18.23 -11.91
CA GLN A 6 29.74 -17.34 -11.59
C GLN A 6 29.14 -15.98 -11.15
N THR A 7 29.09 -15.78 -9.85
CA THR A 7 28.51 -14.59 -9.19
C THR A 7 29.66 -13.65 -8.81
N ASP A 8 30.14 -12.87 -9.76
CA ASP A 8 31.18 -11.86 -9.49
C ASP A 8 30.80 -10.46 -10.01
N SER A 9 29.49 -10.21 -10.18
CA SER A 9 29.03 -8.86 -10.51
C SER A 9 29.04 -7.97 -9.26
N ALA A 10 29.27 -6.67 -9.44
CA ALA A 10 29.20 -5.71 -8.33
C ALA A 10 27.86 -5.76 -7.60
N ILE A 11 26.77 -6.11 -8.31
CA ILE A 11 25.43 -6.22 -7.75
C ILE A 11 25.29 -7.44 -6.81
N ASP A 12 25.98 -8.55 -7.11
CA ASP A 12 25.97 -9.74 -6.25
C ASP A 12 26.66 -9.48 -4.93
N LYS A 13 27.78 -8.73 -4.94
CA LYS A 13 28.45 -8.30 -3.71
C LYS A 13 27.55 -7.42 -2.83
N LEU A 14 26.77 -6.52 -3.44
CA LEU A 14 25.76 -5.72 -2.72
C LEU A 14 24.61 -6.58 -2.19
N ALA A 15 24.20 -7.62 -2.90
CA ALA A 15 23.18 -8.55 -2.42
C ALA A 15 23.66 -9.34 -1.18
N VAL A 16 24.93 -9.79 -1.17
CA VAL A 16 25.52 -10.45 0.00
C VAL A 16 25.59 -9.48 1.19
N ALA A 17 26.10 -8.26 0.99
CA ALA A 17 26.16 -7.24 2.03
C ALA A 17 24.75 -6.89 2.57
N ALA A 18 23.74 -6.87 1.69
CA ALA A 18 22.34 -6.65 2.09
C ALA A 18 21.80 -7.76 3.00
N VAL A 19 22.18 -9.02 2.78
CA VAL A 19 21.79 -10.14 3.65
C VAL A 19 22.42 -9.97 5.03
N GLU A 20 23.69 -9.61 5.11
CA GLU A 20 24.40 -9.36 6.37
C GLU A 20 23.78 -8.17 7.13
N ASN A 21 23.54 -7.05 6.43
CA ASN A 21 22.89 -5.87 7.01
C ASN A 21 21.48 -6.19 7.51
N ALA A 22 20.66 -6.91 6.74
CA ALA A 22 19.33 -7.32 7.16
C ALA A 22 19.36 -8.20 8.42
N ARG A 23 20.32 -9.12 8.52
CA ARG A 23 20.52 -9.95 9.72
C ARG A 23 20.95 -9.12 10.93
N ALA A 24 21.84 -8.15 10.73
CA ALA A 24 22.28 -7.23 11.78
C ALA A 24 21.08 -6.39 12.30
N LEU A 25 20.28 -5.80 11.41
CA LEU A 25 19.08 -5.03 11.76
C LEU A 25 18.05 -5.87 12.53
N ILE A 26 17.88 -7.15 12.16
CA ILE A 26 17.01 -8.08 12.90
C ILE A 26 17.58 -8.33 14.29
N ALA A 27 18.87 -8.64 14.39
CA ALA A 27 19.53 -8.93 15.65
C ALA A 27 19.45 -7.73 16.62
N GLU A 28 19.66 -6.52 16.14
CA GLU A 28 19.56 -5.29 16.92
C GLU A 28 18.10 -4.98 17.33
N SER A 29 17.15 -5.19 16.45
CA SER A 29 15.75 -4.83 16.70
C SER A 29 15.06 -5.77 17.72
N LEU A 30 15.41 -7.06 17.73
CA LEU A 30 14.73 -8.09 18.55
C LEU A 30 14.80 -7.85 20.06
N PRO A 31 15.95 -7.48 20.66
CA PRO A 31 16.04 -7.16 22.09
C PRO A 31 15.21 -5.94 22.45
N ASN A 32 15.14 -4.95 21.55
CA ASN A 32 14.48 -3.65 21.75
C ASN A 32 12.96 -3.69 21.58
N LEU A 33 12.39 -4.82 21.16
CA LEU A 33 10.94 -4.98 21.03
C LEU A 33 10.27 -4.88 22.40
N LYS A 34 9.23 -4.04 22.51
CA LYS A 34 8.38 -3.97 23.70
C LYS A 34 7.63 -5.29 23.90
N ARG A 35 7.23 -5.56 25.15
CA ARG A 35 6.46 -6.77 25.49
C ARG A 35 5.23 -6.97 24.59
N TYR A 36 4.52 -5.87 24.30
CA TYR A 36 3.36 -5.89 23.41
C TYR A 36 3.74 -6.32 21.98
N ASP A 37 4.83 -5.80 21.43
CA ASP A 37 5.28 -6.13 20.08
C ASP A 37 5.75 -7.59 19.97
N LYS A 38 6.44 -8.09 21.02
CA LYS A 38 6.83 -9.52 21.12
C LYS A 38 5.61 -10.43 21.15
N ALA A 39 4.57 -10.08 21.92
CA ALA A 39 3.33 -10.84 21.98
C ALA A 39 2.55 -10.79 20.68
N SER A 40 2.47 -9.62 20.06
CA SER A 40 1.84 -9.41 18.75
C SER A 40 2.52 -10.23 17.66
N ARG A 41 3.85 -10.18 17.58
CA ARG A 41 4.64 -10.99 16.66
C ARG A 41 4.37 -12.49 16.81
N LYS A 42 4.40 -13.02 18.07
CA LYS A 42 4.10 -14.43 18.35
C LYS A 42 2.70 -14.82 17.89
N ARG A 43 1.72 -13.95 18.07
CA ARG A 43 0.34 -14.13 17.61
C ARG A 43 0.23 -14.16 16.09
N PHE A 44 0.82 -13.19 15.40
CA PHE A 44 0.83 -13.16 13.93
C PHE A 44 1.56 -14.36 13.33
N THR A 45 2.70 -14.78 13.90
CA THR A 45 3.42 -15.98 13.44
C THR A 45 2.55 -17.24 13.51
N ARG A 46 1.73 -17.39 14.56
CA ARG A 46 0.79 -18.52 14.65
C ARG A 46 -0.33 -18.40 13.62
N LEU A 47 -0.92 -17.22 13.49
CA LEU A 47 -2.01 -16.94 12.58
C LEU A 47 -1.62 -17.28 11.14
N PHE A 48 -0.47 -16.80 10.67
CA PHE A 48 -0.01 -17.03 9.30
C PHE A 48 0.42 -18.46 9.00
N LYS A 49 0.63 -19.30 10.02
CA LYS A 49 0.91 -20.72 9.85
C LYS A 49 -0.35 -21.58 9.68
N ASP A 50 -1.52 -21.01 9.92
CA ASP A 50 -2.80 -21.71 9.89
C ASP A 50 -3.78 -21.02 8.92
N PRO A 51 -4.01 -21.56 7.70
CA PRO A 51 -4.93 -20.98 6.72
C PRO A 51 -6.35 -20.81 7.24
N LYS A 52 -6.83 -21.73 8.11
CA LYS A 52 -8.16 -21.59 8.74
C LYS A 52 -8.21 -20.39 9.66
N ALA A 53 -7.15 -20.13 10.42
CA ALA A 53 -7.08 -18.97 11.29
C ALA A 53 -7.05 -17.65 10.51
N ILE A 54 -6.42 -17.61 9.33
CA ILE A 54 -6.47 -16.46 8.43
C ILE A 54 -7.91 -16.23 7.97
N SER A 55 -8.60 -17.24 7.46
CA SER A 55 -10.00 -17.15 7.01
C SER A 55 -10.93 -16.66 8.13
N VAL A 56 -10.82 -17.22 9.32
CA VAL A 56 -11.59 -16.78 10.50
C VAL A 56 -11.30 -15.31 10.85
N THR A 57 -10.03 -14.90 10.76
CA THR A 57 -9.66 -13.49 11.04
C THR A 57 -10.28 -12.55 10.02
N VAL A 58 -10.24 -12.89 8.74
CA VAL A 58 -10.88 -12.11 7.66
C VAL A 58 -12.39 -12.01 7.92
N SER A 59 -13.07 -13.13 8.19
CA SER A 59 -14.52 -13.10 8.52
C SER A 59 -14.83 -12.21 9.73
N LEU A 60 -13.98 -12.19 10.76
CA LEU A 60 -14.20 -11.34 11.94
C LEU A 60 -13.90 -9.87 11.68
N THR A 61 -12.88 -9.54 10.87
CA THR A 61 -12.44 -8.17 10.65
C THR A 61 -13.17 -7.47 9.50
N ASP A 62 -13.61 -8.22 8.52
CA ASP A 62 -14.30 -7.70 7.35
C ASP A 62 -15.81 -7.95 7.42
N GLU A 63 -16.26 -9.20 7.36
CA GLU A 63 -17.68 -9.52 7.27
C GLU A 63 -18.47 -9.07 8.51
N VAL A 64 -18.01 -9.43 9.74
CA VAL A 64 -18.71 -9.04 10.98
C VAL A 64 -18.73 -7.53 11.19
N MET A 65 -17.70 -6.82 10.72
CA MET A 65 -17.59 -5.37 10.92
C MET A 65 -18.39 -4.55 9.91
N ARG A 66 -18.63 -5.08 8.69
CA ARG A 66 -19.34 -4.37 7.61
C ARG A 66 -20.87 -4.55 7.67
N ILE A 67 -21.33 -5.69 8.18
CA ILE A 67 -22.76 -6.01 8.19
C ILE A 67 -23.50 -5.20 9.25
N THR A 68 -24.55 -4.48 8.84
CA THR A 68 -25.40 -3.68 9.72
C THR A 68 -26.43 -4.51 10.47
N SER A 69 -26.82 -5.68 9.93
CA SER A 69 -27.77 -6.62 10.54
C SER A 69 -27.12 -7.39 11.69
N ALA A 70 -27.57 -7.16 12.93
CA ALA A 70 -27.09 -7.90 14.10
C ALA A 70 -27.29 -9.42 13.99
N LYS A 71 -28.38 -9.87 13.34
CA LYS A 71 -28.67 -11.29 13.13
C LYS A 71 -27.65 -11.95 12.21
N ASP A 72 -27.29 -11.30 11.12
CA ASP A 72 -26.33 -11.82 10.16
C ASP A 72 -24.90 -11.76 10.72
N SER A 73 -24.52 -10.68 11.40
CA SER A 73 -23.23 -10.58 12.10
C SER A 73 -23.05 -11.71 13.12
N VAL A 74 -24.07 -12.04 13.89
CA VAL A 74 -24.06 -13.17 14.84
C VAL A 74 -23.92 -14.50 14.11
N ARG A 75 -24.58 -14.69 12.96
CA ARG A 75 -24.45 -15.91 12.16
C ARG A 75 -23.01 -16.12 11.70
N ILE A 76 -22.38 -15.07 11.19
CA ILE A 76 -20.97 -15.11 10.72
C ILE A 76 -20.02 -15.32 11.91
N LEU A 77 -20.20 -14.59 13.02
CA LEU A 77 -19.41 -14.77 14.23
C LEU A 77 -19.42 -16.23 14.72
N ARG A 78 -20.58 -16.87 14.68
CA ARG A 78 -20.73 -18.27 15.10
C ARG A 78 -20.06 -19.25 14.14
N LYS A 79 -20.15 -19.00 12.81
CA LYS A 79 -19.40 -19.77 11.81
C LYS A 79 -17.90 -19.62 12.04
N ALA A 80 -17.40 -18.40 12.15
CA ALA A 80 -16.00 -18.11 12.45
C ALA A 80 -15.51 -18.78 13.74
N ALA A 81 -16.33 -18.78 14.81
CA ALA A 81 -15.99 -19.46 16.05
C ALA A 81 -15.94 -21.00 15.92
N LYS A 82 -16.79 -21.59 15.10
CA LYS A 82 -16.76 -23.03 14.78
C LYS A 82 -15.49 -23.40 14.04
N ASP A 83 -15.08 -22.58 13.09
CA ASP A 83 -13.93 -22.80 12.22
C ASP A 83 -12.60 -22.41 12.91
N SER A 84 -12.65 -21.76 14.10
CA SER A 84 -11.45 -21.33 14.84
C SER A 84 -10.66 -22.52 15.38
N THR A 85 -9.32 -22.44 15.26
CA THR A 85 -8.39 -23.49 15.66
C THR A 85 -7.49 -23.02 16.82
N VAL A 86 -7.10 -23.96 17.69
CA VAL A 86 -6.14 -23.69 18.78
C VAL A 86 -4.75 -23.39 18.21
N ALA A 87 -4.38 -24.01 17.09
CA ALA A 87 -3.09 -23.78 16.44
C ALA A 87 -2.91 -22.32 16.02
N GLY A 88 -3.95 -21.72 15.39
CA GLY A 88 -3.89 -20.33 14.93
C GLY A 88 -4.13 -19.29 16.02
N PHE A 89 -5.13 -19.49 16.86
CA PHE A 89 -5.55 -18.49 17.86
C PHE A 89 -4.96 -18.71 19.25
N GLY A 90 -4.55 -19.93 19.58
CA GLY A 90 -4.20 -20.36 20.94
C GLY A 90 -5.43 -20.72 21.77
N LEU A 91 -5.23 -21.51 22.82
CA LEU A 91 -6.29 -22.11 23.61
C LEU A 91 -7.30 -21.09 24.16
N PHE A 92 -6.81 -20.04 24.84
CA PHE A 92 -7.66 -19.02 25.47
C PHE A 92 -8.51 -18.23 24.46
N ASN A 93 -7.91 -17.84 23.33
CA ASN A 93 -8.66 -17.08 22.33
C ASN A 93 -9.70 -17.93 21.60
N THR A 94 -9.39 -19.20 21.31
CA THR A 94 -10.33 -20.14 20.70
C THR A 94 -11.49 -20.43 21.64
N PHE A 95 -11.22 -20.68 22.91
CA PHE A 95 -12.26 -20.90 23.91
C PHE A 95 -13.12 -19.64 24.11
N GLY A 96 -12.48 -18.50 24.28
CA GLY A 96 -13.15 -17.20 24.41
C GLY A 96 -14.04 -16.88 23.21
N LEU A 97 -13.58 -17.12 21.98
CA LEU A 97 -14.39 -16.90 20.77
C LEU A 97 -15.61 -17.83 20.72
N LYS A 98 -15.46 -19.09 21.07
CA LYS A 98 -16.57 -20.05 21.15
C LYS A 98 -17.59 -19.69 22.23
N LEU A 99 -17.12 -19.25 23.40
CA LEU A 99 -17.98 -18.79 24.49
C LEU A 99 -18.78 -17.53 24.07
N ILE A 100 -18.11 -16.54 23.52
CA ILE A 100 -18.73 -15.31 23.02
C ILE A 100 -19.75 -15.61 21.91
N ALA A 101 -19.42 -16.53 21.00
CA ALA A 101 -20.34 -16.97 19.96
C ALA A 101 -21.58 -17.70 20.49
N SER A 102 -21.46 -18.43 21.61
CA SER A 102 -22.59 -19.07 22.27
C SER A 102 -23.52 -18.04 22.92
N ILE A 103 -22.95 -17.09 23.66
CA ILE A 103 -23.70 -16.01 24.33
C ILE A 103 -24.39 -15.07 23.32
N SER A 104 -23.84 -14.94 22.10
CA SER A 104 -24.38 -14.05 21.05
C SER A 104 -25.82 -14.38 20.62
N ARG A 105 -26.33 -15.58 20.94
CA ARG A 105 -27.73 -15.95 20.71
C ARG A 105 -28.68 -15.17 21.59
N VAL A 106 -28.30 -14.97 22.85
CA VAL A 106 -29.17 -14.35 23.88
C VAL A 106 -28.89 -12.85 23.95
N LEU A 107 -27.63 -12.45 23.80
CA LEU A 107 -27.17 -11.06 23.93
C LEU A 107 -26.41 -10.61 22.68
N PRO A 108 -27.07 -10.47 21.51
CA PRO A 108 -26.39 -10.15 20.25
C PRO A 108 -25.69 -8.78 20.27
N LYS A 109 -26.38 -7.73 20.72
CA LYS A 109 -25.84 -6.35 20.71
C LYS A 109 -24.63 -6.16 21.61
N PRO A 110 -24.62 -6.57 22.91
CA PRO A 110 -23.44 -6.49 23.75
C PRO A 110 -22.25 -7.30 23.23
N VAL A 111 -22.49 -8.49 22.68
CA VAL A 111 -21.46 -9.34 22.12
C VAL A 111 -20.82 -8.69 20.89
N LEU A 112 -21.62 -8.20 19.95
CA LEU A 112 -21.09 -7.50 18.77
C LEU A 112 -20.31 -6.25 19.17
N PHE A 113 -20.77 -5.48 20.15
CA PHE A 113 -20.04 -4.34 20.68
C PHE A 113 -18.67 -4.75 21.25
N ALA A 114 -18.60 -5.86 22.00
CA ALA A 114 -17.35 -6.38 22.53
C ALA A 114 -16.41 -6.86 21.42
N VAL A 115 -16.92 -7.57 20.41
CA VAL A 115 -16.15 -8.00 19.24
C VAL A 115 -15.61 -6.80 18.46
N HIS A 116 -16.45 -5.81 18.16
CA HIS A 116 -16.04 -4.57 17.49
C HIS A 116 -14.95 -3.82 18.27
N THR A 117 -15.12 -3.73 19.60
CA THR A 117 -14.12 -3.10 20.47
C THR A 117 -12.79 -3.85 20.44
N GLN A 118 -12.82 -5.18 20.49
CA GLN A 118 -11.65 -6.02 20.45
C GLN A 118 -10.92 -5.91 19.08
N VAL A 119 -11.67 -5.94 17.98
CA VAL A 119 -11.10 -5.75 16.63
C VAL A 119 -10.44 -4.37 16.52
N LYS A 120 -11.10 -3.30 16.99
CA LYS A 120 -10.52 -1.94 17.04
C LYS A 120 -9.24 -1.88 17.87
N LEU A 121 -9.19 -2.57 19.01
CA LEU A 121 -7.99 -2.64 19.83
C LEU A 121 -6.86 -3.38 19.13
N LEU A 122 -7.16 -4.47 18.42
CA LEU A 122 -6.18 -5.25 17.66
C LEU A 122 -5.64 -4.50 16.45
N SER A 123 -6.48 -3.70 15.80
CA SER A 123 -6.12 -2.85 14.65
C SER A 123 -5.42 -1.55 15.06
N LYS A 124 -5.37 -1.26 16.36
CA LYS A 124 -4.77 -0.03 16.89
C LYS A 124 -3.30 0.07 16.52
N GLY A 125 -2.98 1.08 15.76
CA GLY A 125 -1.61 1.32 15.27
C GLY A 125 -1.41 1.01 13.78
N ILE A 126 -2.34 0.27 13.16
CA ILE A 126 -2.38 0.02 11.70
C ILE A 126 -3.47 0.92 11.09
N ILE A 127 -4.69 0.87 11.65
CA ILE A 127 -5.80 1.72 11.22
C ILE A 127 -5.89 2.90 12.18
N LEU A 128 -5.80 4.11 11.63
CA LEU A 128 -5.94 5.33 12.41
C LEU A 128 -7.42 5.74 12.49
N PRO A 129 -7.89 6.25 13.63
CA PRO A 129 -9.24 6.80 13.73
C PRO A 129 -9.38 8.00 12.77
N ALA A 130 -10.45 8.01 11.98
CA ALA A 130 -10.75 9.14 11.08
C ALA A 130 -11.20 10.41 11.84
N GLU A 131 -11.61 10.26 13.12
CA GLU A 131 -12.03 11.40 13.93
C GLU A 131 -10.90 12.42 14.09
N SER A 132 -11.19 13.65 13.75
CA SER A 132 -10.23 14.74 13.58
C SER A 132 -9.22 14.86 14.73
N LYS A 133 -9.68 14.98 15.99
CA LYS A 133 -8.81 15.16 17.16
C LYS A 133 -7.91 13.94 17.44
N LYS A 134 -8.39 12.74 17.20
CA LYS A 134 -7.63 11.49 17.44
C LYS A 134 -6.57 11.31 16.36
N LEU A 135 -6.92 11.58 15.10
CA LEU A 135 -5.98 11.52 13.98
C LEU A 135 -4.84 12.53 14.17
N SER A 136 -5.14 13.81 14.44
CA SER A 136 -4.11 14.84 14.71
C SER A 136 -3.14 14.42 15.81
N ARG A 137 -3.68 13.88 16.92
CA ARG A 137 -2.83 13.40 18.03
C ARG A 137 -1.89 12.27 17.59
N GLN A 138 -2.35 11.36 16.75
CA GLN A 138 -1.52 10.26 16.25
C GLN A 138 -0.46 10.75 15.25
N ILE A 139 -0.81 11.64 14.33
CA ILE A 139 0.14 12.24 13.39
C ILE A 139 1.25 12.95 14.17
N LYS A 140 0.89 13.87 15.08
CA LYS A 140 1.85 14.59 15.94
C LYS A 140 2.73 13.66 16.77
N LYS A 141 2.17 12.56 17.30
CA LYS A 141 2.94 11.56 18.07
C LYS A 141 3.97 10.83 17.22
N ARG A 142 3.67 10.55 15.96
CA ARG A 142 4.60 9.89 15.04
C ARG A 142 5.64 10.85 14.51
N ALA A 143 5.25 12.09 14.18
CA ALA A 143 6.16 13.15 13.77
C ALA A 143 7.26 13.42 14.80
N LYS A 144 6.92 13.41 16.12
CA LYS A 144 7.92 13.50 17.21
C LYS A 144 8.97 12.37 17.21
N LYS A 145 8.74 11.28 16.47
CA LYS A 145 9.66 10.16 16.31
C LYS A 145 10.37 10.16 14.95
N GLY A 146 10.28 11.26 14.19
CA GLY A 146 10.80 11.35 12.83
C GLY A 146 10.00 10.54 11.80
N ILE A 147 8.78 10.08 12.14
CA ILE A 147 7.96 9.28 11.23
C ILE A 147 6.93 10.19 10.55
N ARG A 148 7.12 10.41 9.27
CA ARG A 148 6.13 11.06 8.39
C ARG A 148 5.07 10.04 7.97
N LEU A 149 3.80 10.40 8.04
CA LEU A 149 2.70 9.52 7.66
C LEU A 149 2.19 9.87 6.26
N ASN A 150 2.09 8.86 5.43
CA ASN A 150 1.27 8.93 4.23
C ASN A 150 -0.17 8.61 4.63
N ILE A 151 -1.08 9.56 4.43
CA ILE A 151 -2.50 9.40 4.75
C ILE A 151 -3.23 8.94 3.49
N ASN A 152 -3.79 7.74 3.54
CA ASN A 152 -4.64 7.22 2.49
C ASN A 152 -6.10 7.30 2.95
N VAL A 153 -6.92 8.04 2.21
CA VAL A 153 -8.37 8.05 2.38
C VAL A 153 -8.90 6.82 1.65
N LEU A 154 -9.09 5.73 2.41
CA LEU A 154 -9.50 4.44 1.86
C LEU A 154 -10.79 4.56 1.02
N GLY A 155 -10.76 3.95 -0.16
CA GLY A 155 -11.88 3.84 -1.08
C GLY A 155 -11.56 2.86 -2.19
N GLU A 156 -12.55 2.05 -2.56
CA GLU A 156 -12.50 1.18 -3.73
C GLU A 156 -12.85 2.00 -4.99
N ALA A 157 -12.70 1.42 -6.18
CA ALA A 157 -13.19 2.03 -7.40
C ALA A 157 -14.70 2.32 -7.31
N VAL A 158 -15.13 3.47 -7.82
CA VAL A 158 -16.51 3.92 -7.76
C VAL A 158 -17.15 3.90 -9.14
N LEU A 159 -18.43 3.56 -9.19
CA LEU A 159 -19.22 3.57 -10.42
C LEU A 159 -20.03 4.86 -10.56
N GLY A 160 -20.54 5.40 -9.45
CA GLY A 160 -21.39 6.57 -9.40
C GLY A 160 -20.63 7.87 -9.19
N GLU A 161 -21.10 8.95 -9.86
CA GLU A 161 -20.47 10.27 -9.76
C GLU A 161 -20.64 10.88 -8.36
N ASP A 162 -21.81 10.70 -7.72
CA ASP A 162 -22.05 11.22 -6.38
C ASP A 162 -21.08 10.64 -5.36
N GLU A 163 -20.85 9.33 -5.42
CA GLU A 163 -19.88 8.68 -4.53
C GLU A 163 -18.43 9.12 -4.84
N ALA A 164 -18.09 9.27 -6.12
CA ALA A 164 -16.78 9.77 -6.54
C ALA A 164 -16.54 11.20 -6.01
N ASN A 165 -17.55 12.07 -6.10
CA ASN A 165 -17.48 13.44 -5.59
C ASN A 165 -17.39 13.47 -4.07
N GLU A 166 -18.17 12.65 -3.34
CA GLU A 166 -18.05 12.56 -1.89
C GLU A 166 -16.65 12.13 -1.44
N ARG A 167 -16.05 11.17 -2.14
CA ARG A 167 -14.68 10.72 -1.86
C ARG A 167 -13.65 11.76 -2.22
N PHE A 168 -13.83 12.43 -3.35
CA PHE A 168 -12.99 13.56 -3.75
C PHE A 168 -12.98 14.66 -2.68
N GLU A 169 -14.16 15.08 -2.21
CA GLU A 169 -14.28 16.08 -1.14
C GLU A 169 -13.60 15.64 0.16
N ARG A 170 -13.68 14.36 0.52
CA ARG A 170 -12.97 13.83 1.69
C ARG A 170 -11.44 13.94 1.52
N VAL A 171 -10.92 13.71 0.32
CA VAL A 171 -9.49 13.90 0.04
C VAL A 171 -9.12 15.39 0.18
N MET A 172 -9.91 16.29 -0.42
CA MET A 172 -9.70 17.74 -0.32
C MET A 172 -9.72 18.22 1.13
N GLN A 173 -10.69 17.79 1.93
CA GLN A 173 -10.76 18.12 3.37
C GLN A 173 -9.57 17.55 4.15
N MET A 174 -9.05 16.39 3.78
CA MET A 174 -7.87 15.81 4.42
C MET A 174 -6.62 16.64 4.11
N MET A 175 -6.47 17.13 2.88
CA MET A 175 -5.33 17.96 2.46
C MET A 175 -5.35 19.34 3.11
N GLN A 176 -6.53 19.88 3.47
CA GLN A 176 -6.65 21.17 4.17
C GLN A 176 -6.25 21.11 5.65
N ARG A 177 -5.94 19.94 6.18
CA ARG A 177 -5.52 19.79 7.59
C ARG A 177 -4.04 20.13 7.75
N PRO A 178 -3.69 21.10 8.64
CA PRO A 178 -2.31 21.59 8.73
C PRO A 178 -1.28 20.57 9.22
N GLU A 179 -1.73 19.47 9.83
CA GLU A 179 -0.86 18.38 10.25
C GLU A 179 -0.68 17.27 9.19
N VAL A 180 -1.36 17.38 8.04
CA VAL A 180 -1.29 16.40 6.93
C VAL A 180 -0.43 16.99 5.83
N ASP A 181 0.72 16.41 5.63
CA ASP A 181 1.72 16.85 4.65
C ASP A 181 1.98 15.83 3.53
N TYR A 182 1.33 14.66 3.60
CA TYR A 182 1.49 13.59 2.61
C TYR A 182 0.19 12.78 2.49
N VAL A 183 -0.40 12.78 1.30
CA VAL A 183 -1.65 12.07 0.99
C VAL A 183 -1.44 11.14 -0.20
N SER A 184 -2.01 9.93 -0.14
CA SER A 184 -2.19 9.05 -1.30
C SER A 184 -3.61 9.13 -1.82
N VAL A 185 -3.73 9.20 -3.15
CA VAL A 185 -5.00 9.26 -3.86
C VAL A 185 -5.02 8.20 -4.95
N LYS A 186 -6.10 7.43 -5.01
CA LYS A 186 -6.39 6.50 -6.10
C LYS A 186 -7.36 7.18 -7.07
N LEU A 187 -6.97 7.37 -8.33
CA LEU A 187 -7.79 8.09 -9.31
C LEU A 187 -9.14 7.42 -9.54
N SER A 188 -9.18 6.08 -9.59
CA SER A 188 -10.43 5.31 -9.72
C SER A 188 -11.36 5.38 -8.50
N SER A 189 -10.90 5.96 -7.38
CA SER A 189 -11.77 6.20 -6.22
C SER A 189 -12.37 7.60 -6.17
N VAL A 190 -11.84 8.54 -6.93
CA VAL A 190 -12.27 9.96 -6.95
C VAL A 190 -12.85 10.42 -8.29
N ALA A 191 -12.77 9.57 -9.32
CA ALA A 191 -13.39 9.75 -10.60
C ALA A 191 -14.22 8.53 -10.96
N SER A 192 -15.44 8.75 -11.42
CA SER A 192 -16.35 7.69 -11.89
C SER A 192 -16.14 7.38 -13.36
N GLN A 193 -16.81 6.34 -13.84
CA GLN A 193 -16.89 5.98 -15.26
C GLN A 193 -15.53 5.93 -15.97
N ILE A 194 -14.59 5.17 -15.37
CA ILE A 194 -13.32 4.84 -16.01
C ILE A 194 -13.62 3.79 -17.09
N ILE A 195 -13.73 4.24 -18.33
CA ILE A 195 -14.17 3.44 -19.48
C ILE A 195 -13.00 3.27 -20.42
N SER A 196 -12.53 2.03 -20.60
CA SER A 196 -11.39 1.73 -21.48
C SER A 196 -11.67 2.08 -22.96
N LEU A 197 -12.92 1.95 -23.42
CA LEU A 197 -13.34 2.29 -24.78
C LEU A 197 -13.40 3.81 -25.03
N ASP A 198 -13.63 4.61 -23.97
CA ASP A 198 -13.56 6.08 -24.02
C ASP A 198 -12.29 6.55 -23.29
N ARG A 199 -11.13 6.15 -23.77
CA ARG A 199 -9.85 6.52 -23.15
C ARG A 199 -9.65 8.03 -23.09
N LYS A 200 -10.00 8.75 -24.15
CA LYS A 200 -9.82 10.21 -24.23
C LYS A 200 -10.71 10.93 -23.22
N GLY A 201 -12.00 10.68 -23.22
CA GLY A 201 -12.92 11.32 -22.28
C GLY A 201 -12.64 10.91 -20.83
N THR A 202 -12.25 9.65 -20.60
CA THR A 202 -11.80 9.20 -19.28
C THR A 202 -10.56 9.98 -18.81
N LEU A 203 -9.55 10.13 -19.67
CA LEU A 203 -8.34 10.89 -19.34
C LEU A 203 -8.64 12.36 -19.03
N GLU A 204 -9.53 12.99 -19.79
CA GLU A 204 -9.96 14.39 -19.57
C GLU A 204 -10.63 14.53 -18.18
N ARG A 205 -11.63 13.69 -17.86
CA ARG A 205 -12.32 13.71 -16.56
C ARG A 205 -11.39 13.48 -15.38
N VAL A 206 -10.52 12.48 -15.48
CA VAL A 206 -9.54 12.16 -14.42
C VAL A 206 -8.53 13.30 -14.26
N SER A 207 -8.05 13.88 -15.37
CA SER A 207 -7.09 14.98 -15.33
C SER A 207 -7.68 16.25 -14.72
N GLU A 208 -8.98 16.52 -14.93
CA GLU A 208 -9.66 17.64 -14.27
C GLU A 208 -9.64 17.49 -12.74
N LYS A 209 -10.04 16.34 -12.22
CA LYS A 209 -9.95 16.05 -10.77
C LYS A 209 -8.51 16.18 -10.26
N LEU A 210 -7.54 15.69 -11.03
CA LEU A 210 -6.12 15.74 -10.66
C LEU A 210 -5.58 17.19 -10.60
N ARG A 211 -5.99 18.07 -11.52
CA ARG A 211 -5.65 19.52 -11.45
C ARG A 211 -6.14 20.15 -10.14
N HIS A 212 -7.36 19.85 -9.73
CA HIS A 212 -7.90 20.35 -8.45
C HIS A 212 -7.09 19.84 -7.26
N ILE A 213 -6.72 18.55 -7.26
CA ILE A 213 -5.88 17.97 -6.21
C ILE A 213 -4.51 18.65 -6.19
N TYR A 214 -3.88 18.88 -7.34
CA TYR A 214 -2.55 19.49 -7.41
C TYR A 214 -2.55 20.98 -7.05
N ARG A 215 -3.58 21.75 -7.41
CA ARG A 215 -3.75 23.13 -6.92
C ARG A 215 -3.86 23.16 -5.40
N THR A 216 -4.65 22.26 -4.82
CA THR A 216 -4.73 22.13 -3.36
C THR A 216 -3.41 21.70 -2.76
N SER A 217 -2.69 20.77 -3.39
CA SER A 217 -1.34 20.36 -2.97
C SER A 217 -0.37 21.55 -2.88
N ILE A 218 -0.38 22.43 -3.86
CA ILE A 218 0.42 23.66 -3.85
C ILE A 218 -0.02 24.59 -2.71
N ALA A 219 -1.33 24.85 -2.59
CA ALA A 219 -1.87 25.77 -1.58
C ALA A 219 -1.63 25.30 -0.15
N THR A 220 -1.63 24.02 0.11
CA THR A 220 -1.46 23.43 1.46
C THR A 220 -0.06 22.88 1.73
N ASN A 221 0.83 22.93 0.76
CA ASN A 221 2.15 22.28 0.81
C ASN A 221 2.07 20.78 1.18
N THR A 222 1.07 20.08 0.62
CA THR A 222 0.84 18.65 0.86
C THR A 222 1.37 17.84 -0.32
N PHE A 223 2.29 16.91 -0.07
CA PHE A 223 2.76 16.00 -1.10
C PHE A 223 1.68 14.98 -1.47
N VAL A 224 1.41 14.85 -2.77
CA VAL A 224 0.42 13.90 -3.31
C VAL A 224 1.11 12.76 -4.03
N ASN A 225 0.71 11.54 -3.69
CA ASN A 225 1.12 10.32 -4.37
C ASN A 225 -0.09 9.63 -5.00
N LEU A 226 0.00 9.32 -6.27
CA LEU A 226 -1.05 8.54 -6.94
C LEU A 226 -0.84 7.05 -6.68
N ASP A 227 -1.81 6.43 -6.04
CA ASP A 227 -1.81 4.99 -5.80
C ASP A 227 -2.48 4.26 -6.98
N MET A 228 -1.91 3.13 -7.35
CA MET A 228 -2.46 2.19 -8.32
C MET A 228 -2.62 0.84 -7.65
N GLU A 229 -3.73 0.18 -7.92
CA GLU A 229 -4.00 -1.15 -7.37
C GLU A 229 -4.24 -2.19 -8.47
N GLU A 230 -4.89 -1.80 -9.56
CA GLU A 230 -5.27 -2.68 -10.65
C GLU A 230 -4.41 -2.42 -11.90
N PHE A 231 -4.13 -3.47 -12.65
CA PHE A 231 -3.37 -3.40 -13.90
C PHE A 231 -3.99 -2.42 -14.90
N ARG A 232 -5.32 -2.46 -15.02
CA ARG A 232 -6.07 -1.57 -15.94
C ARG A 232 -5.88 -0.07 -15.64
N ASP A 233 -5.55 0.30 -14.38
CA ASP A 233 -5.36 1.70 -13.97
C ASP A 233 -3.94 2.21 -14.29
N LEU A 234 -2.99 1.32 -14.61
CA LEU A 234 -1.57 1.66 -14.77
C LEU A 234 -1.37 2.76 -15.82
N ARG A 235 -1.78 2.50 -17.05
CA ARG A 235 -1.56 3.46 -18.16
C ARG A 235 -2.37 4.73 -18.00
N LEU A 236 -3.61 4.65 -17.53
CA LEU A 236 -4.43 5.84 -17.27
C LEU A 236 -3.79 6.75 -16.23
N THR A 237 -3.29 6.16 -15.13
CA THR A 237 -2.66 6.93 -14.05
C THR A 237 -1.36 7.59 -14.52
N VAL A 238 -0.53 6.89 -15.28
CA VAL A 238 0.71 7.44 -15.85
C VAL A 238 0.43 8.55 -16.83
N ASP A 239 -0.54 8.36 -17.75
CA ASP A 239 -0.91 9.36 -18.74
C ASP A 239 -1.47 10.63 -18.08
N ALA A 240 -2.38 10.49 -17.11
CA ALA A 240 -2.93 11.63 -16.37
C ALA A 240 -1.85 12.37 -15.57
N PHE A 241 -0.95 11.63 -14.92
CA PHE A 241 0.18 12.18 -14.17
C PHE A 241 1.08 13.03 -15.06
N LYS A 242 1.51 12.48 -16.20
CA LYS A 242 2.37 13.20 -17.16
C LYS A 242 1.67 14.38 -17.80
N LEU A 243 0.42 14.19 -18.23
CA LEU A 243 -0.38 15.23 -18.87
C LEU A 243 -0.50 16.47 -17.98
N VAL A 244 -0.94 16.28 -16.74
CA VAL A 244 -1.17 17.40 -15.82
C VAL A 244 0.16 18.03 -15.36
N LEU A 245 1.19 17.25 -15.06
CA LEU A 245 2.49 17.79 -14.65
C LEU A 245 3.27 18.50 -15.77
N ASN A 246 2.88 18.35 -17.02
CA ASN A 246 3.43 19.11 -18.14
C ASN A 246 2.79 20.51 -18.27
N GLU A 247 1.67 20.76 -17.61
CA GLU A 247 1.02 22.06 -17.63
C GLU A 247 1.86 23.11 -16.89
N GLY A 248 1.86 24.35 -17.40
CA GLY A 248 2.72 25.43 -16.90
C GLY A 248 2.62 25.68 -15.39
N GLU A 249 1.40 25.54 -14.83
CA GLU A 249 1.16 25.74 -13.39
C GLU A 249 1.76 24.62 -12.50
N PHE A 250 1.99 23.40 -13.05
CA PHE A 250 2.47 22.25 -12.31
C PHE A 250 3.90 21.82 -12.65
N LYS A 251 4.55 22.52 -13.60
CA LYS A 251 5.88 22.12 -14.09
C LYS A 251 6.95 21.92 -13.01
N ASN A 252 6.85 22.63 -11.89
CA ASN A 252 7.76 22.54 -10.75
C ASN A 252 7.19 21.72 -9.58
N LEU A 253 5.96 21.22 -9.69
CA LEU A 253 5.32 20.48 -8.60
C LEU A 253 6.04 19.17 -8.34
N TYR A 254 6.39 18.94 -7.08
CA TYR A 254 6.87 17.65 -6.60
C TYR A 254 5.69 16.75 -6.26
N ALA A 255 5.45 15.75 -7.09
CA ALA A 255 4.37 14.77 -6.92
C ALA A 255 4.90 13.35 -7.12
N GLY A 256 4.13 12.36 -6.74
CA GLY A 256 4.55 10.97 -6.86
C GLY A 256 3.47 10.05 -7.39
N LEU A 257 3.92 8.86 -7.80
CA LEU A 257 3.05 7.74 -8.17
C LEU A 257 3.65 6.41 -7.69
N VAL A 258 2.83 5.36 -7.73
CA VAL A 258 3.24 3.99 -7.41
C VAL A 258 3.59 3.24 -8.69
N LEU A 259 4.60 2.35 -8.62
CA LEU A 259 4.77 1.27 -9.59
C LEU A 259 4.78 -0.07 -8.89
N GLN A 260 4.13 -1.04 -9.50
CA GLN A 260 3.91 -2.38 -8.96
C GLN A 260 4.84 -3.39 -9.64
N ALA A 261 5.86 -3.87 -8.91
CA ALA A 261 6.87 -4.79 -9.46
C ALA A 261 6.31 -6.16 -9.89
N TYR A 262 5.10 -6.52 -9.47
CA TYR A 262 4.48 -7.78 -9.91
C TYR A 262 3.98 -7.73 -11.36
N LEU A 263 3.93 -6.55 -11.98
CA LEU A 263 3.57 -6.35 -13.38
C LEU A 263 4.83 -6.27 -14.24
N PRO A 264 5.01 -7.14 -15.24
CA PRO A 264 6.14 -7.06 -16.19
C PRO A 264 6.22 -5.69 -16.87
N GLU A 265 5.10 -5.11 -17.23
CA GLU A 265 4.97 -3.79 -17.89
C GLU A 265 5.54 -2.64 -17.04
N SER A 266 5.65 -2.81 -15.72
CA SER A 266 6.23 -1.78 -14.84
C SER A 266 7.68 -1.43 -15.17
N HIS A 267 8.43 -2.32 -15.81
CA HIS A 267 9.81 -2.00 -16.24
C HIS A 267 9.83 -1.00 -17.40
N GLU A 268 8.96 -1.19 -18.38
CA GLU A 268 8.82 -0.25 -19.51
C GLU A 268 8.29 1.11 -19.04
N VAL A 269 7.24 1.08 -18.21
CA VAL A 269 6.67 2.30 -17.61
C VAL A 269 7.68 3.03 -16.73
N PHE A 270 8.51 2.30 -16.00
CA PHE A 270 9.59 2.90 -15.22
C PHE A 270 10.59 3.64 -16.10
N ALA A 271 11.07 3.02 -17.19
CA ALA A 271 11.98 3.66 -18.13
C ALA A 271 11.35 4.91 -18.77
N GLU A 272 10.11 4.82 -19.22
CA GLU A 272 9.33 5.95 -19.77
C GLU A 272 9.23 7.11 -18.77
N LEU A 273 8.91 6.81 -17.51
CA LEU A 273 8.80 7.83 -16.46
C LEU A 273 10.14 8.49 -16.14
N VAL A 274 11.24 7.72 -16.14
CA VAL A 274 12.58 8.26 -15.91
C VAL A 274 12.98 9.21 -17.03
N ASP A 275 12.84 8.79 -18.30
CA ASP A 275 13.20 9.61 -19.46
C ASP A 275 12.39 10.89 -19.49
N TRP A 276 11.08 10.80 -19.31
CA TRP A 276 10.21 11.96 -19.23
C TRP A 276 10.56 12.87 -18.05
N SER A 277 10.89 12.31 -16.88
CA SER A 277 11.25 13.12 -15.69
C SER A 277 12.56 13.84 -15.88
N LEU A 278 13.54 13.21 -16.51
CA LEU A 278 14.83 13.83 -16.82
C LEU A 278 14.65 15.03 -17.77
N GLU A 279 13.81 14.89 -18.77
CA GLU A 279 13.51 15.99 -19.71
C GLU A 279 12.74 17.12 -19.01
N ARG A 280 11.71 16.79 -18.22
CA ARG A 280 10.97 17.76 -17.40
C ARG A 280 11.91 18.51 -16.42
N HIS A 281 12.85 17.78 -15.81
CA HIS A 281 13.81 18.38 -14.88
C HIS A 281 14.74 19.39 -15.58
N LYS A 282 15.24 19.07 -16.79
CA LYS A 282 16.03 20.02 -17.57
C LYS A 282 15.25 21.30 -17.90
N GLN A 283 13.97 21.20 -18.21
CA GLN A 283 13.13 22.32 -18.61
C GLN A 283 12.68 23.20 -17.43
N SER A 284 12.42 22.62 -16.27
CA SER A 284 11.77 23.32 -15.17
C SER A 284 12.36 23.04 -13.77
N GLY A 285 13.29 22.13 -13.63
CA GLY A 285 13.76 21.68 -12.32
C GLY A 285 12.79 20.74 -11.59
N GLY A 286 11.66 20.39 -12.19
CA GLY A 286 10.64 19.54 -11.59
C GLY A 286 11.17 18.14 -11.25
N VAL A 287 10.81 17.61 -10.07
CA VAL A 287 11.21 16.30 -9.58
C VAL A 287 9.94 15.47 -9.32
N ILE A 288 10.02 14.16 -9.51
CA ILE A 288 8.94 13.24 -9.14
C ILE A 288 9.41 12.22 -8.09
N LYS A 289 8.44 11.53 -7.48
CA LYS A 289 8.70 10.36 -6.64
C LYS A 289 8.04 9.12 -7.23
N ILE A 290 8.80 8.06 -7.40
CA ILE A 290 8.25 6.75 -7.73
C ILE A 290 8.31 5.88 -6.48
N ARG A 291 7.15 5.43 -5.99
CA ARG A 291 7.05 4.48 -4.88
C ARG A 291 6.96 3.07 -5.45
N LEU A 292 8.03 2.31 -5.27
CA LEU A 292 8.09 0.91 -5.71
C LEU A 292 7.42 0.01 -4.67
N VAL A 293 6.39 -0.70 -5.08
CA VAL A 293 5.68 -1.73 -4.31
C VAL A 293 5.76 -3.08 -5.04
N LYS A 294 5.50 -4.18 -4.35
CA LYS A 294 5.42 -5.49 -5.04
C LYS A 294 4.13 -5.65 -5.82
N GLY A 295 3.02 -5.25 -5.25
CA GLY A 295 1.66 -5.38 -5.75
C GLY A 295 0.73 -5.94 -4.68
N ALA A 296 -0.52 -5.54 -4.69
CA ALA A 296 -1.50 -5.88 -3.66
C ALA A 296 -2.67 -6.74 -4.17
N ASN A 297 -2.99 -6.66 -5.46
CA ASN A 297 -4.25 -7.18 -6.02
C ASN A 297 -4.13 -8.50 -6.78
N LEU A 298 -3.09 -9.31 -6.53
CA LEU A 298 -2.83 -10.54 -7.28
C LEU A 298 -4.06 -11.48 -7.39
N ALA A 299 -4.83 -11.60 -6.31
CA ALA A 299 -6.02 -12.47 -6.31
C ALA A 299 -7.12 -11.93 -7.22
N MET A 300 -7.34 -10.61 -7.23
CA MET A 300 -8.32 -9.95 -8.09
C MET A 300 -7.90 -10.00 -9.55
N GLU A 301 -6.63 -9.71 -9.86
CA GLU A 301 -6.08 -9.80 -11.21
C GLU A 301 -6.23 -11.20 -11.80
N LYS A 302 -5.99 -12.23 -10.99
CA LYS A 302 -6.20 -13.63 -11.41
C LYS A 302 -7.67 -13.96 -11.63
N ALA A 303 -8.55 -13.52 -10.73
CA ALA A 303 -9.98 -13.79 -10.86
C ALA A 303 -10.57 -13.08 -12.08
N GLU A 304 -10.16 -11.85 -12.37
CA GLU A 304 -10.59 -11.10 -13.55
C GLU A 304 -10.07 -11.74 -14.84
N ALA A 305 -8.81 -12.15 -14.87
CA ALA A 305 -8.23 -12.86 -16.00
C ALA A 305 -8.94 -14.19 -16.27
N GLU A 306 -9.24 -14.97 -15.23
CA GLU A 306 -9.98 -16.23 -15.33
C GLU A 306 -11.41 -16.01 -15.84
N LEU A 307 -12.11 -14.99 -15.33
CA LEU A 307 -13.48 -14.65 -15.75
C LEU A 307 -13.57 -14.31 -17.25
N HIS A 308 -12.55 -13.66 -17.78
CA HIS A 308 -12.51 -13.24 -19.19
C HIS A 308 -11.73 -14.17 -20.11
N GLY A 309 -11.13 -15.24 -19.59
CA GLY A 309 -10.25 -16.12 -20.36
C GLY A 309 -8.95 -15.46 -20.81
N TRP A 310 -8.44 -14.49 -20.07
CA TRP A 310 -7.19 -13.77 -20.36
C TRP A 310 -6.00 -14.38 -19.62
N ILE A 311 -4.80 -14.07 -20.11
CA ILE A 311 -3.58 -14.32 -19.34
C ILE A 311 -3.50 -13.26 -18.25
N ALA A 312 -3.30 -13.70 -16.99
CA ALA A 312 -3.16 -12.77 -15.87
C ALA A 312 -1.90 -11.89 -16.06
N ALA A 313 -2.06 -10.58 -15.94
CA ALA A 313 -0.99 -9.60 -16.13
C ALA A 313 0.19 -9.77 -15.14
N PRO A 314 -0.03 -10.09 -13.85
CA PRO A 314 1.08 -10.23 -12.90
C PRO A 314 1.94 -11.48 -13.14
N TYR A 315 3.21 -11.38 -12.73
CA TYR A 315 4.09 -12.56 -12.64
C TYR A 315 3.44 -13.69 -11.83
N GLN A 316 3.65 -14.92 -12.28
CA GLN A 316 2.99 -16.09 -11.69
C GLN A 316 3.67 -16.57 -10.40
N SER A 317 4.96 -16.32 -10.21
CA SER A 317 5.70 -16.76 -9.05
C SER A 317 6.16 -15.58 -8.16
N LYS A 318 6.23 -15.85 -6.85
CA LYS A 318 6.80 -14.88 -5.90
C LYS A 318 8.29 -14.59 -6.21
N ALA A 319 9.02 -15.56 -6.72
CA ALA A 319 10.43 -15.41 -7.07
C ALA A 319 10.60 -14.40 -8.21
N ASP A 320 9.75 -14.45 -9.23
CA ASP A 320 9.76 -13.50 -10.35
C ASP A 320 9.42 -12.07 -9.87
N VAL A 321 8.44 -11.94 -8.98
CA VAL A 321 8.10 -10.65 -8.37
C VAL A 321 9.25 -10.10 -7.55
N ASP A 322 9.93 -10.94 -6.76
CA ASP A 322 11.09 -10.53 -5.96
C ASP A 322 12.28 -10.13 -6.84
N ALA A 323 12.51 -10.83 -7.94
CA ALA A 323 13.53 -10.52 -8.94
C ALA A 323 13.20 -9.21 -9.68
N SER A 324 11.95 -9.04 -10.11
CA SER A 324 11.46 -7.80 -10.74
C SER A 324 11.63 -6.60 -9.81
N TYR A 325 11.23 -6.73 -8.54
CA TYR A 325 11.41 -5.68 -7.55
C TYR A 325 12.88 -5.28 -7.37
N SER A 326 13.78 -6.26 -7.30
CA SER A 326 15.22 -6.01 -7.18
C SER A 326 15.82 -5.32 -8.42
N ARG A 327 15.38 -5.71 -9.62
CA ARG A 327 15.78 -5.05 -10.88
C ARG A 327 15.29 -3.61 -10.96
N LEU A 328 14.04 -3.35 -10.54
CA LEU A 328 13.52 -1.98 -10.46
C LEU A 328 14.30 -1.13 -9.46
N LEU A 329 14.67 -1.68 -8.29
CA LEU A 329 15.51 -0.97 -7.32
C LEU A 329 16.88 -0.64 -7.88
N ASP A 330 17.52 -1.59 -8.56
CA ASP A 330 18.83 -1.38 -9.20
C ASP A 330 18.76 -0.26 -10.25
N GLY A 331 17.78 -0.31 -11.15
CA GLY A 331 17.56 0.74 -12.16
C GLY A 331 17.19 2.09 -11.55
N ALA A 332 16.37 2.08 -10.51
CA ALA A 332 15.85 3.29 -9.90
C ALA A 332 16.89 4.09 -9.08
N LEU A 333 17.84 3.41 -8.48
CA LEU A 333 18.89 4.01 -7.66
C LEU A 333 20.16 4.33 -8.46
N ARG A 334 20.06 4.54 -9.77
CA ARG A 334 21.19 5.00 -10.58
C ARG A 334 21.43 6.49 -10.35
N PRO A 335 22.71 6.96 -10.24
CA PRO A 335 23.04 8.36 -9.99
C PRO A 335 22.46 9.33 -11.02
N GLU A 336 22.43 8.92 -12.29
CA GLU A 336 21.89 9.72 -13.39
C GLU A 336 20.38 9.99 -13.26
N HIS A 337 19.63 9.13 -12.56
CA HIS A 337 18.19 9.28 -12.32
C HIS A 337 17.89 10.15 -11.09
N ALA A 338 18.79 10.14 -10.10
CA ALA A 338 18.55 10.74 -8.78
C ALA A 338 18.26 12.25 -8.81
N LYS A 339 18.71 12.96 -9.84
CA LYS A 339 18.45 14.39 -10.00
C LYS A 339 16.97 14.71 -10.31
N ALA A 340 16.24 13.80 -10.97
CA ALA A 340 14.87 14.01 -11.41
C ALA A 340 13.84 13.09 -10.73
N VAL A 341 14.31 11.95 -10.19
CA VAL A 341 13.43 10.91 -9.62
C VAL A 341 13.89 10.55 -8.21
N ARG A 342 12.98 10.67 -7.25
CA ARG A 342 13.16 10.15 -5.89
C ARG A 342 12.46 8.78 -5.76
N ILE A 343 13.06 7.87 -5.01
CA ILE A 343 12.55 6.51 -4.88
C ILE A 343 11.99 6.28 -3.48
N GLY A 344 10.73 5.82 -3.43
CA GLY A 344 10.13 5.29 -2.22
C GLY A 344 10.18 3.78 -2.20
N VAL A 345 11.02 3.21 -1.35
CA VAL A 345 11.16 1.75 -1.18
C VAL A 345 10.05 1.26 -0.25
N ALA A 346 8.98 0.69 -0.82
CA ALA A 346 7.86 0.18 -0.04
C ALA A 346 7.90 -1.35 0.00
N SER A 347 8.43 -1.89 1.09
CA SER A 347 8.56 -3.33 1.30
C SER A 347 8.45 -3.68 2.79
N HIS A 348 7.82 -4.81 3.08
CA HIS A 348 7.90 -5.48 4.39
C HIS A 348 9.05 -6.50 4.45
N ASN A 349 9.72 -6.75 3.32
CA ASN A 349 10.87 -7.63 3.26
C ASN A 349 12.13 -6.85 3.61
N LEU A 350 12.70 -7.12 4.78
CA LEU A 350 13.87 -6.41 5.28
C LEU A 350 15.12 -6.60 4.39
N PHE A 351 15.21 -7.74 3.67
CA PHE A 351 16.30 -7.96 2.71
C PHE A 351 16.23 -7.00 1.53
N HIS A 352 15.03 -6.69 0.99
CA HIS A 352 14.89 -5.68 -0.06
C HIS A 352 15.18 -4.27 0.44
N ILE A 353 14.81 -3.95 1.68
CA ILE A 353 15.13 -2.65 2.28
C ILE A 353 16.66 -2.52 2.43
N ALA A 354 17.32 -3.54 2.96
CA ALA A 354 18.76 -3.56 3.11
C ALA A 354 19.47 -3.49 1.73
N PHE A 355 18.96 -4.21 0.73
CA PHE A 355 19.50 -4.17 -0.63
C PHE A 355 19.40 -2.77 -1.25
N ALA A 356 18.26 -2.10 -1.11
CA ALA A 356 18.11 -0.72 -1.56
C ALA A 356 19.10 0.23 -0.85
N LEU A 357 19.30 0.05 0.46
CA LEU A 357 20.26 0.84 1.24
C LEU A 357 21.71 0.61 0.78
N GLU A 358 22.11 -0.65 0.54
CA GLU A 358 23.47 -0.96 0.07
C GLU A 358 23.73 -0.40 -1.33
N ILE A 359 22.75 -0.50 -2.26
CA ILE A 359 22.85 0.13 -3.58
C ILE A 359 22.97 1.66 -3.44
N ALA A 360 22.10 2.26 -2.64
CA ALA A 360 22.06 3.72 -2.46
C ALA A 360 23.37 4.25 -1.85
N LYS A 361 23.95 3.54 -0.87
CA LYS A 361 25.26 3.86 -0.29
C LYS A 361 26.36 3.75 -1.33
N ALA A 362 26.44 2.61 -2.04
CA ALA A 362 27.50 2.36 -3.03
C ALA A 362 27.50 3.37 -4.18
N ARG A 363 26.31 3.92 -4.51
CA ARG A 363 26.11 4.90 -5.58
C ARG A 363 25.99 6.34 -5.10
N ASN A 364 26.11 6.57 -3.80
CA ASN A 364 25.99 7.90 -3.16
C ASN A 364 24.70 8.65 -3.53
N VAL A 365 23.54 7.96 -3.41
CA VAL A 365 22.19 8.48 -3.72
C VAL A 365 21.24 8.36 -2.53
N ILE A 366 21.73 8.56 -1.31
CA ILE A 366 20.98 8.39 -0.04
C ILE A 366 20.23 9.65 0.40
N ASP A 367 20.20 10.72 -0.30
CA ASP A 367 19.58 12.00 0.11
C ASP A 367 18.05 11.93 0.29
#